data_bceff334e00fa05349693bc8b33e6c61
#
_entry.id   bceff334e00fa05349693bc8b33e6c61
#
_cell.length_a   1.000
_cell.length_b   1.000
_cell.length_c   1.000
_cell.angle_alpha   90.00
_cell.angle_beta   90.00
_cell.angle_gamma   90.00
#
_symmetry.space_group_name_H-M   'P 1'
#
loop_
_entity.id
_entity.type
_entity.pdbx_description
1 polymer ?
#
loop_
_entity_poly.entity_id
_entity_poly.type
_entity_poly.pdbx_seq_one_letter_code
_entity_poly.pdbx_strand_id
1 'polypeptide(L)'
;MYRPDPIRDRLGVANPAEIRGPAFAIIDRLQHMDPSVQLTATAVALCAMCEALGVDMRYAINVAENTLRDSEGPFTTHIQAIREYAKGEILRRGR
;
A
#
# COMPACT_ATOMS: atom_id res chain seq x y z
N MET A 1 28.86 -5.59 13.48
CA MET A 1 28.13 -4.66 14.31
C MET A 1 26.67 -4.57 13.85
N TYR A 2 25.76 -4.78 14.76
CA TYR A 2 24.34 -4.67 14.44
C TYR A 2 23.98 -3.21 14.20
N ARG A 3 23.25 -2.97 13.14
CA ARG A 3 22.78 -1.62 12.83
C ARG A 3 21.26 -1.68 12.63
N PRO A 4 20.50 -0.93 13.44
CA PRO A 4 19.05 -0.91 13.29
C PRO A 4 18.66 -0.37 11.90
N ASP A 5 17.58 -0.89 11.37
CA ASP A 5 17.02 -0.41 10.11
C ASP A 5 15.82 0.48 10.45
N PRO A 6 16.01 1.80 10.47
CA PRO A 6 14.92 2.69 10.88
C PRO A 6 13.73 2.66 9.94
N ILE A 7 13.97 2.38 8.66
CA ILE A 7 12.85 2.32 7.70
C ILE A 7 12.03 1.06 7.95
N ARG A 8 12.71 -0.08 8.06
CA ARG A 8 12.03 -1.34 8.32
C ARG A 8 11.24 -1.28 9.63
N ASP A 9 11.86 -0.70 10.66
CA ASP A 9 11.22 -0.62 11.97
C ASP A 9 9.97 0.24 11.96
N ARG A 10 9.92 1.24 11.08
CA ARG A 10 8.77 2.14 11.00
C ARG A 10 7.63 1.60 10.16
N LEU A 11 7.88 0.60 9.32
CA LEU A 11 6.82 0.05 8.46
C LEU A 11 5.64 -0.48 9.27
N GLY A 12 5.93 -1.20 10.34
CA GLY A 12 4.89 -1.82 11.15
C GLY A 12 4.09 -0.85 12.00
N VAL A 13 4.58 0.39 12.12
CA VAL A 13 3.89 1.39 12.96
C VAL A 13 3.41 2.58 12.14
N ALA A 14 3.41 2.47 10.82
CA ALA A 14 2.90 3.56 9.99
C ALA A 14 1.42 3.78 10.28
N ASN A 15 1.05 5.03 10.47
CA ASN A 15 -0.30 5.40 10.84
C ASN A 15 -1.22 5.32 9.63
N PRO A 16 -2.30 4.52 9.68
CA PRO A 16 -3.24 4.44 8.55
C PRO A 16 -3.79 5.79 8.10
N ALA A 17 -3.93 6.74 9.02
CA ALA A 17 -4.39 8.09 8.64
C ALA A 17 -3.38 8.77 7.72
N GLU A 18 -2.10 8.47 7.88
CA GLU A 18 -1.06 9.03 7.02
C GLU A 18 -0.91 8.26 5.71
N ILE A 19 -1.36 7.02 5.68
CA ILE A 19 -1.28 6.17 4.50
C ILE A 19 -2.41 6.47 3.52
N ARG A 20 -3.57 6.86 4.03
CA ARG A 20 -4.79 7.01 3.24
C ARG A 20 -4.63 7.93 2.04
N GLY A 21 -4.11 9.14 2.26
CA GLY A 21 -3.94 10.12 1.19
C GLY A 21 -3.03 9.62 0.08
N PRO A 22 -1.81 9.18 0.42
CA PRO A 22 -0.91 8.62 -0.60
C PRO A 22 -1.49 7.42 -1.33
N ALA A 23 -2.22 6.54 -0.63
CA ALA A 23 -2.83 5.38 -1.26
C ALA A 23 -3.89 5.82 -2.29
N PHE A 24 -4.70 6.81 -1.93
CA PHE A 24 -5.67 7.38 -2.86
C PHE A 24 -4.97 7.95 -4.09
N ALA A 25 -3.86 8.66 -3.89
CA ALA A 25 -3.12 9.26 -4.99
C ALA A 25 -2.58 8.21 -5.96
N ILE A 26 -2.08 7.09 -5.43
CA ILE A 26 -1.60 6.01 -6.27
C ILE A 26 -2.74 5.42 -7.09
N ILE A 27 -3.87 5.16 -6.45
CA ILE A 27 -5.03 4.60 -7.14
C ILE A 27 -5.51 5.57 -8.23
N ASP A 28 -5.54 6.88 -7.92
CA ASP A 28 -5.94 7.88 -8.90
C ASP A 28 -5.07 7.85 -10.14
N ARG A 29 -3.77 7.66 -9.97
CA ARG A 29 -2.85 7.64 -11.09
C ARG A 29 -3.11 6.47 -12.03
N LEU A 30 -3.67 5.39 -11.51
CA LEU A 30 -3.82 4.15 -12.26
C LEU A 30 -5.22 3.96 -12.83
N GLN A 31 -6.17 4.82 -12.50
CA GLN A 31 -7.58 4.51 -12.71
C GLN A 31 -8.02 4.38 -14.17
N HIS A 32 -7.24 4.88 -15.10
CA HIS A 32 -7.61 4.77 -16.53
C HIS A 32 -6.78 3.72 -17.28
N MET A 33 -6.12 2.86 -16.55
CA MET A 33 -5.23 1.87 -17.16
C MET A 33 -5.86 0.49 -17.09
N ASP A 34 -5.34 -0.39 -17.95
CA ASP A 34 -5.75 -1.78 -17.92
C ASP A 34 -5.38 -2.41 -16.57
N PRO A 35 -6.23 -3.27 -16.00
CA PRO A 35 -5.93 -3.87 -14.70
C PRO A 35 -4.59 -4.58 -14.61
N SER A 36 -4.15 -5.23 -15.68
CA SER A 36 -2.84 -5.88 -15.65
C SER A 36 -1.72 -4.86 -15.51
N VAL A 37 -1.87 -3.70 -16.14
CA VAL A 37 -0.89 -2.62 -16.00
C VAL A 37 -0.98 -2.01 -14.62
N GLN A 38 -2.18 -1.81 -14.10
CA GLN A 38 -2.37 -1.25 -12.77
C GLN A 38 -1.64 -2.07 -11.71
N LEU A 39 -1.84 -3.38 -11.73
CA LEU A 39 -1.22 -4.25 -10.73
C LEU A 39 0.28 -4.38 -10.94
N THR A 40 0.70 -4.57 -12.18
CA THR A 40 2.13 -4.77 -12.46
C THR A 40 2.94 -3.50 -12.18
N ALA A 41 2.42 -2.35 -12.58
CA ALA A 41 3.12 -1.09 -12.33
C ALA A 41 3.27 -0.83 -10.84
N THR A 42 2.21 -1.12 -10.07
CA THR A 42 2.26 -0.94 -8.62
C THR A 42 3.28 -1.87 -7.99
N ALA A 43 3.29 -3.13 -8.43
CA ALA A 43 4.22 -4.11 -7.89
C ALA A 43 5.67 -3.75 -8.24
N VAL A 44 5.91 -3.33 -9.47
CA VAL A 44 7.26 -2.93 -9.89
C VAL A 44 7.73 -1.71 -9.08
N ALA A 45 6.84 -0.73 -8.90
CA ALA A 45 7.18 0.45 -8.11
C ALA A 45 7.52 0.06 -6.68
N LEU A 46 6.75 -0.83 -6.09
CA LEU A 46 7.01 -1.30 -4.73
C LEU A 46 8.38 -1.98 -4.65
N CYS A 47 8.67 -2.87 -5.60
CA CYS A 47 9.94 -3.57 -5.62
C CYS A 47 11.11 -2.59 -5.75
N ALA A 48 10.99 -1.61 -6.64
CA ALA A 48 12.04 -0.62 -6.84
C ALA A 48 12.26 0.23 -5.59
N MET A 49 11.18 0.58 -4.92
CA MET A 49 11.28 1.36 -3.69
C MET A 49 11.93 0.56 -2.58
N CYS A 50 11.56 -0.71 -2.44
CA CYS A 50 12.17 -1.57 -1.45
C CYS A 50 13.67 -1.73 -1.71
N GLU A 51 14.03 -1.88 -2.98
CA GLU A 51 15.43 -2.00 -3.36
C GLU A 51 16.20 -0.74 -3.00
N ALA A 52 15.62 0.42 -3.34
CA ALA A 52 16.28 1.69 -3.07
C ALA A 52 16.45 1.94 -1.56
N LEU A 53 15.49 1.50 -0.77
CA LEU A 53 15.52 1.73 0.68
C LEU A 53 16.18 0.60 1.44
N GLY A 54 16.57 -0.48 0.76
CA GLY A 54 17.19 -1.62 1.42
C GLY A 54 16.22 -2.42 2.28
N VAL A 55 14.95 -2.43 1.93
CA VAL A 55 13.92 -3.12 2.69
C VAL A 55 13.54 -4.42 1.98
N ASP A 56 13.37 -5.49 2.74
CA ASP A 56 12.93 -6.77 2.20
C ASP A 56 11.48 -6.60 1.72
N MET A 57 11.25 -6.87 0.43
CA MET A 57 9.92 -6.73 -0.16
C MET A 57 8.90 -7.62 0.52
N ARG A 58 9.28 -8.83 0.91
CA ARG A 58 8.34 -9.74 1.57
C ARG A 58 7.86 -9.17 2.89
N TYR A 59 8.77 -8.52 3.61
CA TYR A 59 8.40 -7.89 4.86
C TYR A 59 7.42 -6.74 4.61
N ALA A 60 7.68 -5.93 3.59
CA ALA A 60 6.79 -4.82 3.25
C ALA A 60 5.40 -5.33 2.88
N ILE A 61 5.33 -6.41 2.11
CA ILE A 61 4.05 -6.99 1.71
C ILE A 61 3.32 -7.55 2.93
N ASN A 62 4.03 -8.23 3.83
CA ASN A 62 3.41 -8.76 5.03
C ASN A 62 2.80 -7.66 5.89
N VAL A 63 3.51 -6.54 6.01
CA VAL A 63 2.99 -5.39 6.76
C VAL A 63 1.73 -4.87 6.10
N ALA A 64 1.74 -4.74 4.77
CA ALA A 64 0.57 -4.25 4.05
C ALA A 64 -0.62 -5.19 4.19
N GLU A 65 -0.38 -6.49 4.11
CA GLU A 65 -1.45 -7.47 4.28
C GLU A 65 -2.05 -7.40 5.68
N ASN A 66 -1.19 -7.27 6.69
CA ASN A 66 -1.67 -7.16 8.06
C ASN A 66 -2.48 -5.89 8.26
N THR A 67 -2.02 -4.79 7.67
CA THR A 67 -2.75 -3.53 7.75
C THR A 67 -4.13 -3.65 7.12
N LEU A 68 -4.22 -4.28 5.95
CA LEU A 68 -5.50 -4.45 5.27
C LEU A 68 -6.42 -5.41 6.02
N ARG A 69 -5.84 -6.38 6.71
CA ARG A 69 -6.61 -7.38 7.44
C ARG A 69 -7.11 -6.88 8.78
N ASP A 70 -6.44 -5.90 9.33
CA ASP A 70 -6.81 -5.33 10.64
C ASP A 70 -8.14 -4.60 10.48
N SER A 71 -9.19 -5.23 10.94
CA SER A 71 -10.54 -4.69 10.80
C SER A 71 -11.07 -4.15 12.12
N GLU A 72 -10.21 -4.04 13.13
CA GLU A 72 -10.61 -3.54 14.43
C GLU A 72 -9.68 -2.42 14.87
N GLY A 73 -10.20 -1.58 15.74
CA GLY A 73 -9.41 -0.51 16.29
C GLY A 73 -9.74 0.85 15.69
N PRO A 74 -9.06 1.88 16.16
CA PRO A 74 -9.42 3.27 15.82
C PRO A 74 -9.13 3.65 14.37
N PHE A 75 -8.32 2.87 13.65
CA PHE A 75 -7.94 3.22 12.30
C PHE A 75 -8.69 2.46 11.22
N THR A 76 -9.67 1.65 11.61
CA THR A 76 -10.46 0.85 10.67
C THR A 76 -11.08 1.72 9.58
N THR A 77 -11.57 2.91 9.94
CA THR A 77 -12.21 3.81 8.98
C THR A 77 -11.29 4.16 7.81
N HIS A 78 -10.01 4.41 8.10
CA HIS A 78 -9.06 4.77 7.04
C HIS A 78 -8.79 3.60 6.10
N ILE A 79 -8.66 2.40 6.66
CA ILE A 79 -8.42 1.21 5.85
C ILE A 79 -9.63 0.90 4.99
N GLN A 80 -10.83 0.99 5.55
CA GLN A 80 -12.04 0.75 4.78
C GLN A 80 -12.20 1.78 3.67
N ALA A 81 -11.83 3.04 3.94
CA ALA A 81 -11.89 4.07 2.90
C ALA A 81 -10.99 3.72 1.72
N ILE A 82 -9.79 3.20 1.99
CA ILE A 82 -8.88 2.79 0.94
C ILE A 82 -9.49 1.65 0.12
N ARG A 83 -10.07 0.65 0.79
CA ARG A 83 -10.70 -0.49 0.10
C ARG A 83 -11.85 -0.03 -0.78
N GLU A 84 -12.70 0.84 -0.25
CA GLU A 84 -13.86 1.32 -1.01
C GLU A 84 -13.42 2.16 -2.19
N TYR A 85 -12.41 2.98 -2.00
CA TYR A 85 -11.90 3.80 -3.07
C TYR A 85 -11.31 2.94 -4.19
N ALA A 86 -10.52 1.93 -3.82
CA ALA A 86 -9.94 1.02 -4.80
C ALA A 86 -11.05 0.30 -5.59
N LYS A 87 -12.07 -0.20 -4.90
CA LYS A 87 -13.17 -0.87 -5.58
C LYS A 87 -13.88 0.07 -6.56
N GLY A 88 -14.15 1.28 -6.12
CA GLY A 88 -14.86 2.24 -6.95
C GLY A 88 -14.07 2.66 -8.17
N GLU A 89 -12.79 2.95 -7.99
CA GLU A 89 -11.97 3.47 -9.08
C GLU A 89 -11.42 2.40 -10.01
N ILE A 90 -11.11 1.22 -9.45
CA ILE A 90 -10.51 0.16 -10.25
C ILE A 90 -11.56 -0.71 -10.92
N LEU A 91 -12.56 -1.17 -10.16
CA LEU A 91 -13.61 -2.04 -10.72
C LEU A 91 -14.45 -1.33 -11.75
N ARG A 92 -14.74 -0.05 -11.51
CA ARG A 92 -15.53 0.72 -12.45
C ARG A 92 -14.90 0.74 -13.84
N ARG A 93 -13.58 0.75 -13.89
CA ARG A 93 -12.84 0.78 -15.14
C ARG A 93 -12.81 -0.58 -15.84
N GLY A 94 -13.02 -1.63 -15.10
CA GLY A 94 -12.94 -2.99 -15.61
C GLY A 94 -14.10 -3.40 -16.48
N ARG A 95 -15.07 -2.53 -16.70
CA ARG A 95 -16.22 -2.85 -17.53
C ARG A 95 -16.09 -2.34 -18.93
#